data_24983cd772e99679aed4ddf31df42854
#
_entry.id   24983cd772e99679aed4ddf31df42854
#
_cell.length_a   1.000
_cell.length_b   1.000
_cell.length_c   1.000
_cell.angle_alpha   90.00
_cell.angle_beta   90.00
_cell.angle_gamma   90.00
#
_symmetry.space_group_name_H-M   'P 1'
#
loop_
_entity.id
_entity.type
_entity.pdbx_description
1 polymer ?
#
loop_
_entity_poly.entity_id
_entity_poly.type
_entity_poly.pdbx_seq_one_letter_code
_entity_poly.pdbx_strand_id
1 'polypeptide(L)'
;MSNQINKSNSNPNLTAEDYLDWLNANVEKKYHNEMLADFFLLTNDTYSQCIGLEFLYINGYYRELEILILKNEKSKIKRNQEAAYLYQLLLAKRNGTIRYKVLCEIFENLKPKDLFLACIRDFIYIAIHFDLNDYSEIINQFTPLKEKVKYIKNPILVKLFRVRINVFLFHHHWKKNEMLLARKYGFTALNVMIDNYQIANLHLNISLSYIFDSFEFAWFHLLEAKKLAEKHNFIKLNNVIEVNNIPFIYAHFKLPNKLVTSDKSEQAHLALGRGEIDLAKKILSNLKDDSPFTSYYKGWAYEDKRMLLKSYNDFLEEQSDYFFARLPLAKLKII
;
A
#
# COMPACT_ATOMS: atom_id res chain seq x y z
N MET A 1 23.69 -28.56 8.27
CA MET A 1 23.79 -28.13 6.86
C MET A 1 23.95 -26.61 6.68
N SER A 2 23.59 -25.75 7.65
CA SER A 2 23.73 -24.28 7.55
C SER A 2 25.16 -23.74 7.57
N ASN A 3 26.15 -24.48 8.06
CA ASN A 3 27.53 -24.00 8.22
C ASN A 3 28.49 -24.28 7.05
N GLN A 4 28.08 -25.04 6.03
CA GLN A 4 28.91 -25.30 4.85
C GLN A 4 28.60 -24.45 3.63
N ILE A 5 27.42 -23.80 3.60
CA ILE A 5 26.99 -22.92 2.48
C ILE A 5 27.66 -21.52 2.59
N ASN A 6 28.09 -21.13 3.81
CA ASN A 6 28.57 -19.78 4.12
C ASN A 6 30.03 -19.48 3.75
N LYS A 7 30.80 -20.37 3.14
CA LYS A 7 32.26 -20.12 2.94
C LYS A 7 32.80 -20.21 1.52
N SER A 8 32.00 -20.52 0.49
CA SER A 8 32.64 -20.88 -0.78
C SER A 8 32.48 -19.92 -1.97
N ASN A 9 31.69 -18.84 -1.93
CA ASN A 9 31.66 -17.91 -3.08
C ASN A 9 31.20 -16.47 -2.76
N SER A 10 31.65 -15.89 -1.67
CA SER A 10 31.54 -14.44 -1.48
C SER A 10 32.71 -13.74 -2.19
N ASN A 11 32.71 -13.75 -3.54
CA ASN A 11 33.50 -12.74 -4.24
C ASN A 11 32.77 -11.39 -4.05
N PRO A 12 33.28 -10.46 -3.24
CA PRO A 12 32.59 -9.22 -2.93
C PRO A 12 32.48 -8.27 -4.14
N ASN A 13 33.05 -8.66 -5.26
CA ASN A 13 33.04 -7.90 -6.52
C ASN A 13 32.03 -8.44 -7.55
N LEU A 14 31.24 -9.49 -7.21
CA LEU A 14 30.17 -9.95 -8.09
C LEU A 14 29.05 -8.90 -8.19
N THR A 15 28.46 -8.79 -9.37
CA THR A 15 27.23 -8.02 -9.53
C THR A 15 26.01 -8.79 -8.98
N ALA A 16 24.91 -8.09 -8.72
CA ALA A 16 23.68 -8.72 -8.26
C ALA A 16 23.13 -9.71 -9.30
N GLU A 17 23.31 -9.45 -10.59
CA GLU A 17 22.92 -10.32 -11.68
C GLU A 17 23.74 -11.61 -11.67
N ASP A 18 25.06 -11.51 -11.62
CA ASP A 18 25.97 -12.69 -11.57
C ASP A 18 25.64 -13.58 -10.37
N TYR A 19 25.37 -12.94 -9.22
CA TYR A 19 25.01 -13.69 -8.01
C TYR A 19 23.64 -14.36 -8.13
N LEU A 20 22.64 -13.68 -8.74
CA LEU A 20 21.34 -14.28 -9.01
C LEU A 20 21.43 -15.47 -9.99
N ASP A 21 22.26 -15.36 -11.03
CA ASP A 21 22.46 -16.44 -11.99
C ASP A 21 23.15 -17.65 -11.32
N TRP A 22 24.12 -17.39 -10.45
CA TRP A 22 24.72 -18.45 -9.62
C TRP A 22 23.70 -19.12 -8.70
N LEU A 23 22.83 -18.32 -8.02
CA LEU A 23 21.75 -18.88 -7.18
C LEU A 23 20.81 -19.76 -7.97
N ASN A 24 20.39 -19.31 -9.16
CA ASN A 24 19.49 -20.07 -10.03
C ASN A 24 20.04 -21.41 -10.45
N ALA A 25 21.37 -21.51 -10.62
CA ALA A 25 22.05 -22.74 -11.02
C ALA A 25 22.36 -23.69 -9.85
N ASN A 26 22.51 -23.17 -8.63
CA ASN A 26 23.14 -23.95 -7.53
C ASN A 26 22.27 -24.09 -6.28
N VAL A 27 21.18 -23.31 -6.13
CA VAL A 27 20.42 -23.20 -4.90
C VAL A 27 18.93 -23.36 -5.13
N GLU A 28 18.21 -23.99 -4.23
CA GLU A 28 16.75 -24.07 -4.28
C GLU A 28 16.13 -22.66 -4.09
N LYS A 29 15.11 -22.35 -4.90
CA LYS A 29 14.45 -21.02 -4.93
C LYS A 29 13.99 -20.50 -3.57
N LYS A 30 13.61 -21.38 -2.64
CA LYS A 30 13.13 -21.01 -1.30
C LYS A 30 14.19 -20.26 -0.47
N TYR A 31 15.48 -20.44 -0.76
CA TYR A 31 16.58 -19.76 -0.05
C TYR A 31 17.09 -18.51 -0.76
N HIS A 32 16.68 -18.25 -2.00
CA HIS A 32 17.23 -17.16 -2.81
C HIS A 32 17.07 -15.78 -2.15
N ASN A 33 15.91 -15.51 -1.54
CA ASN A 33 15.64 -14.19 -0.98
C ASN A 33 16.52 -13.89 0.25
N GLU A 34 16.73 -14.88 1.13
CA GLU A 34 17.63 -14.73 2.29
C GLU A 34 19.08 -14.54 1.84
N MET A 35 19.53 -15.36 0.89
CA MET A 35 20.89 -15.28 0.38
C MET A 35 21.15 -13.99 -0.41
N LEU A 36 20.15 -13.47 -1.16
CA LEU A 36 20.25 -12.16 -1.80
C LEU A 36 20.30 -11.03 -0.77
N ALA A 37 19.53 -11.10 0.32
CA ALA A 37 19.59 -10.10 1.39
C ALA A 37 20.98 -10.03 2.00
N ASP A 38 21.59 -11.18 2.34
CA ASP A 38 22.95 -11.26 2.84
C ASP A 38 23.98 -10.74 1.82
N PHE A 39 23.83 -11.11 0.55
CA PHE A 39 24.70 -10.62 -0.53
C PHE A 39 24.70 -9.10 -0.60
N PHE A 40 23.53 -8.46 -0.57
CA PHE A 40 23.45 -7.00 -0.67
C PHE A 40 24.12 -6.25 0.48
N LEU A 41 24.19 -6.84 1.66
CA LEU A 41 24.93 -6.27 2.78
C LEU A 41 26.44 -6.38 2.59
N LEU A 42 26.90 -7.47 1.99
CA LEU A 42 28.32 -7.83 1.88
C LEU A 42 28.99 -7.26 0.63
N THR A 43 28.25 -7.10 -0.48
CA THR A 43 28.83 -6.70 -1.78
C THR A 43 29.55 -5.35 -1.71
N ASN A 44 30.66 -5.24 -2.46
CA ASN A 44 31.36 -4.00 -2.71
C ASN A 44 30.92 -3.32 -4.02
N ASP A 45 30.15 -4.03 -4.87
CA ASP A 45 29.61 -3.42 -6.07
C ASP A 45 28.57 -2.35 -5.71
N THR A 46 28.88 -1.11 -6.03
CA THR A 46 28.09 0.06 -5.63
C THR A 46 26.72 0.11 -6.30
N TYR A 47 26.59 -0.47 -7.51
CA TYR A 47 25.29 -0.54 -8.17
C TYR A 47 24.40 -1.61 -7.54
N SER A 48 24.95 -2.78 -7.25
CA SER A 48 24.26 -3.83 -6.50
C SER A 48 23.79 -3.35 -5.12
N GLN A 49 24.56 -2.51 -4.42
CA GLN A 49 24.11 -1.91 -3.16
C GLN A 49 22.84 -1.05 -3.36
N CYS A 50 22.73 -0.28 -4.46
CA CYS A 50 21.51 0.48 -4.76
C CYS A 50 20.32 -0.45 -5.08
N ILE A 51 20.53 -1.51 -5.85
CA ILE A 51 19.52 -2.55 -6.12
C ILE A 51 19.06 -3.21 -4.83
N GLY A 52 20.01 -3.47 -3.93
CA GLY A 52 19.79 -4.06 -2.61
C GLY A 52 18.82 -3.24 -1.76
N LEU A 53 18.90 -1.91 -1.80
CA LEU A 53 17.96 -1.05 -1.08
C LEU A 53 16.51 -1.31 -1.52
N GLU A 54 16.25 -1.41 -2.83
CA GLU A 54 14.92 -1.73 -3.34
C GLU A 54 14.50 -3.15 -2.99
N PHE A 55 15.41 -4.11 -3.16
CA PHE A 55 15.16 -5.51 -2.85
C PHE A 55 14.76 -5.70 -1.37
N LEU A 56 15.54 -5.12 -0.47
CA LEU A 56 15.31 -5.24 0.98
C LEU A 56 13.99 -4.56 1.38
N TYR A 57 13.69 -3.41 0.81
CA TYR A 57 12.44 -2.69 1.07
C TYR A 57 11.20 -3.49 0.62
N ILE A 58 11.19 -3.95 -0.65
CA ILE A 58 10.05 -4.67 -1.23
C ILE A 58 9.80 -6.02 -0.56
N ASN A 59 10.86 -6.65 -0.06
CA ASN A 59 10.77 -7.97 0.56
C ASN A 59 10.68 -7.93 2.09
N GLY A 60 10.63 -6.75 2.72
CA GLY A 60 10.39 -6.61 4.15
C GLY A 60 11.60 -6.82 5.06
N TYR A 61 12.82 -6.81 4.50
CA TYR A 61 14.09 -6.91 5.25
C TYR A 61 14.50 -5.55 5.81
N TYR A 62 13.68 -4.96 6.70
CA TYR A 62 13.86 -3.57 7.11
C TYR A 62 15.08 -3.32 7.98
N ARG A 63 15.55 -4.33 8.77
CA ARG A 63 16.78 -4.21 9.56
C ARG A 63 18.02 -4.17 8.66
N GLU A 64 18.06 -5.05 7.68
CA GLU A 64 19.09 -5.12 6.66
C GLU A 64 19.08 -3.84 5.79
N LEU A 65 17.91 -3.33 5.50
CA LEU A 65 17.75 -2.07 4.78
C LEU A 65 18.37 -0.90 5.54
N GLU A 66 18.12 -0.75 6.83
CA GLU A 66 18.73 0.30 7.66
C GLU A 66 20.27 0.22 7.64
N ILE A 67 20.83 -0.98 7.75
CA ILE A 67 22.27 -1.20 7.66
C ILE A 67 22.81 -0.77 6.28
N LEU A 68 22.12 -1.18 5.20
CA LEU A 68 22.53 -0.85 3.83
C LEU A 68 22.38 0.65 3.52
N ILE A 69 21.37 1.33 4.07
CA ILE A 69 21.22 2.79 3.99
C ILE A 69 22.46 3.47 4.59
N LEU A 70 22.86 3.12 5.83
CA LEU A 70 24.03 3.71 6.48
C LEU A 70 25.34 3.45 5.72
N LYS A 71 25.46 2.29 5.05
CA LYS A 71 26.59 1.99 4.17
C LYS A 71 26.62 2.89 2.94
N ASN A 72 25.45 3.11 2.29
CA ASN A 72 25.33 3.93 1.10
C ASN A 72 25.46 5.43 1.37
N GLU A 73 25.04 5.93 2.55
CA GLU A 73 25.27 7.32 2.97
C GLU A 73 26.75 7.69 2.99
N LYS A 74 27.60 6.75 3.43
CA LYS A 74 29.05 6.93 3.51
C LYS A 74 29.78 6.68 2.20
N SER A 75 29.06 6.33 1.14
CA SER A 75 29.63 6.07 -0.17
C SER A 75 30.23 7.34 -0.78
N LYS A 76 31.34 7.20 -1.53
CA LYS A 76 31.89 8.28 -2.35
C LYS A 76 31.09 8.49 -3.64
N ILE A 77 30.16 7.60 -3.97
CA ILE A 77 29.35 7.63 -5.19
C ILE A 77 28.05 8.38 -4.89
N LYS A 78 27.83 9.50 -5.58
CA LYS A 78 26.66 10.37 -5.38
C LYS A 78 25.32 9.61 -5.55
N ARG A 79 25.21 8.74 -6.55
CA ARG A 79 24.03 7.89 -6.74
C ARG A 79 23.67 7.08 -5.49
N ASN A 80 24.67 6.50 -4.81
CA ASN A 80 24.47 5.70 -3.60
C ASN A 80 23.96 6.57 -2.44
N GLN A 81 24.49 7.78 -2.28
CA GLN A 81 24.01 8.74 -1.28
C GLN A 81 22.56 9.16 -1.57
N GLU A 82 22.24 9.47 -2.83
CA GLU A 82 20.87 9.82 -3.26
C GLU A 82 19.91 8.63 -3.04
N ALA A 83 20.33 7.40 -3.33
CA ALA A 83 19.57 6.20 -3.05
C ALA A 83 19.30 6.05 -1.54
N ALA A 84 20.33 6.16 -0.70
CA ALA A 84 20.18 6.10 0.75
C ALA A 84 19.16 7.12 1.25
N TYR A 85 19.22 8.35 0.79
CA TYR A 85 18.28 9.42 1.16
C TYR A 85 16.83 9.08 0.77
N LEU A 86 16.59 8.55 -0.45
CA LEU A 86 15.25 8.12 -0.87
C LEU A 86 14.68 7.03 0.05
N TYR A 87 15.50 6.04 0.42
CA TYR A 87 15.02 4.96 1.28
C TYR A 87 14.88 5.36 2.75
N GLN A 88 15.63 6.35 3.23
CA GLN A 88 15.37 6.99 4.53
C GLN A 88 14.00 7.68 4.55
N LEU A 89 13.67 8.43 3.51
CA LEU A 89 12.35 9.05 3.39
C LEU A 89 11.22 8.01 3.33
N LEU A 90 11.44 6.88 2.62
CA LEU A 90 10.51 5.76 2.58
C LEU A 90 10.28 5.14 3.96
N LEU A 91 11.35 4.90 4.73
CA LEU A 91 11.24 4.39 6.10
C LEU A 91 10.57 5.41 7.02
N ALA A 92 10.89 6.69 6.90
CA ALA A 92 10.24 7.76 7.66
C ALA A 92 8.73 7.82 7.38
N LYS A 93 8.32 7.70 6.10
CA LYS A 93 6.91 7.57 5.70
C LYS A 93 6.25 6.36 6.36
N ARG A 94 6.86 5.19 6.22
CA ARG A 94 6.35 3.92 6.78
C ARG A 94 6.17 3.99 8.30
N ASN A 95 7.13 4.57 8.99
CA ASN A 95 7.10 4.71 10.46
C ASN A 95 6.21 5.86 10.94
N GLY A 96 5.73 6.73 10.03
CA GLY A 96 4.91 7.90 10.37
C GLY A 96 5.70 8.99 11.10
N THR A 97 7.03 9.06 10.91
CA THR A 97 7.90 10.05 11.57
C THR A 97 8.02 11.37 10.80
N ILE A 98 7.46 11.44 9.59
CA ILE A 98 7.44 12.63 8.74
C ILE A 98 6.01 12.92 8.27
N ARG A 99 5.64 14.21 8.22
CA ARG A 99 4.31 14.63 7.74
C ARG A 99 4.23 14.51 6.22
N TYR A 100 3.09 14.05 5.70
CA TYR A 100 2.87 13.90 4.25
C TYR A 100 3.09 15.18 3.45
N LYS A 101 2.66 16.36 3.98
CA LYS A 101 2.90 17.65 3.33
C LYS A 101 4.38 17.92 3.10
N VAL A 102 5.22 17.66 4.11
CA VAL A 102 6.68 17.82 3.99
C VAL A 102 7.27 16.84 2.97
N LEU A 103 6.76 15.61 2.96
CA LEU A 103 7.17 14.63 1.94
C LEU A 103 6.83 15.11 0.52
N CYS A 104 5.61 15.62 0.28
CA CYS A 104 5.23 16.17 -1.02
C CYS A 104 6.22 17.26 -1.47
N GLU A 105 6.49 18.26 -0.61
CA GLU A 105 7.41 19.36 -0.90
C GLU A 105 8.83 18.84 -1.25
N ILE A 106 9.32 17.83 -0.54
CA ILE A 106 10.62 17.20 -0.83
C ILE A 106 10.58 16.52 -2.20
N PHE A 107 9.57 15.69 -2.47
CA PHE A 107 9.50 14.89 -3.69
C PHE A 107 9.20 15.71 -4.95
N GLU A 108 8.50 16.83 -4.86
CA GLU A 108 8.30 17.80 -5.95
C GLU A 108 9.64 18.40 -6.42
N ASN A 109 10.52 18.70 -5.47
CA ASN A 109 11.82 19.31 -5.74
C ASN A 109 12.93 18.30 -6.06
N LEU A 110 12.74 17.02 -5.72
CA LEU A 110 13.74 15.99 -5.92
C LEU A 110 13.72 15.50 -7.37
N LYS A 111 14.82 15.71 -8.12
CA LYS A 111 14.96 15.35 -9.54
C LYS A 111 16.21 14.52 -9.77
N PRO A 112 16.21 13.21 -9.40
CA PRO A 112 17.34 12.33 -9.63
C PRO A 112 17.68 12.25 -11.12
N LYS A 113 18.98 12.29 -11.45
CA LYS A 113 19.45 12.12 -12.84
C LYS A 113 19.55 10.65 -13.24
N ASP A 114 19.79 9.78 -12.27
CA ASP A 114 19.82 8.33 -12.48
C ASP A 114 18.41 7.80 -12.73
N LEU A 115 18.24 7.00 -13.79
CA LEU A 115 16.94 6.50 -14.22
C LEU A 115 16.26 5.61 -13.18
N PHE A 116 17.05 4.74 -12.51
CA PHE A 116 16.54 3.89 -11.45
C PHE A 116 16.00 4.73 -10.28
N LEU A 117 16.78 5.71 -9.81
CA LEU A 117 16.36 6.60 -8.72
C LEU A 117 15.18 7.48 -9.10
N ALA A 118 15.10 7.91 -10.37
CA ALA A 118 13.93 8.63 -10.87
C ALA A 118 12.67 7.77 -10.83
N CYS A 119 12.76 6.47 -11.17
CA CYS A 119 11.63 5.55 -11.01
C CYS A 119 11.24 5.36 -9.54
N ILE A 120 12.22 5.18 -8.64
CA ILE A 120 11.95 5.05 -7.20
C ILE A 120 11.26 6.30 -6.65
N ARG A 121 11.78 7.49 -7.00
CA ARG A 121 11.16 8.76 -6.62
C ARG A 121 9.69 8.82 -7.05
N ASP A 122 9.38 8.45 -8.28
CA ASP A 122 8.02 8.49 -8.80
C ASP A 122 7.11 7.47 -8.11
N PHE A 123 7.59 6.25 -7.84
CA PHE A 123 6.83 5.26 -7.05
C PHE A 123 6.50 5.77 -5.65
N ILE A 124 7.44 6.45 -4.99
CA ILE A 124 7.21 7.00 -3.64
C ILE A 124 6.20 8.15 -3.71
N TYR A 125 6.33 9.04 -4.68
CA TYR A 125 5.43 10.17 -4.87
C TYR A 125 3.98 9.69 -5.08
N ILE A 126 3.79 8.70 -5.96
CA ILE A 126 2.49 8.06 -6.17
C ILE A 126 1.94 7.47 -4.86
N ALA A 127 2.78 6.78 -4.08
CA ALA A 127 2.34 6.19 -2.81
C ALA A 127 1.96 7.25 -1.75
N ILE A 128 2.57 8.44 -1.78
CA ILE A 128 2.20 9.58 -0.92
C ILE A 128 0.81 10.10 -1.30
N HIS A 129 0.54 10.33 -2.59
CA HIS A 129 -0.76 10.80 -3.07
C HIS A 129 -1.87 9.77 -2.82
N PHE A 130 -1.55 8.47 -2.90
CA PHE A 130 -2.50 7.44 -2.50
C PHE A 130 -2.92 7.56 -1.02
N ASP A 131 -1.95 7.75 -0.11
CA ASP A 131 -2.25 7.91 1.32
C ASP A 131 -2.98 9.23 1.64
N LEU A 132 -2.85 10.23 0.77
CA LEU A 132 -3.60 11.50 0.85
C LEU A 132 -5.00 11.43 0.23
N ASN A 133 -5.39 10.28 -0.33
CA ASN A 133 -6.62 10.08 -1.12
C ASN A 133 -6.71 10.97 -2.37
N ASP A 134 -5.59 11.47 -2.88
CA ASP A 134 -5.50 12.25 -4.12
C ASP A 134 -5.23 11.33 -5.31
N TYR A 135 -6.27 10.66 -5.76
CA TYR A 135 -6.16 9.67 -6.84
C TYR A 135 -6.04 10.30 -8.24
N SER A 136 -6.32 11.58 -8.39
CA SER A 136 -6.17 12.30 -9.66
C SER A 136 -4.69 12.47 -10.01
N GLU A 137 -3.86 12.89 -9.06
CA GLU A 137 -2.42 13.08 -9.27
C GLU A 137 -1.69 11.76 -9.56
N ILE A 138 -2.18 10.67 -8.99
CA ILE A 138 -1.65 9.33 -9.25
C ILE A 138 -1.60 9.01 -10.75
N ILE A 139 -2.66 9.31 -11.50
CA ILE A 139 -2.75 9.01 -12.94
C ILE A 139 -1.73 9.83 -13.73
N ASN A 140 -1.59 11.10 -13.38
CA ASN A 140 -0.66 12.02 -14.04
C ASN A 140 0.79 11.55 -13.93
N GLN A 141 1.16 10.95 -12.79
CA GLN A 141 2.52 10.46 -12.55
C GLN A 141 2.77 9.06 -13.10
N PHE A 142 1.73 8.22 -13.21
CA PHE A 142 1.93 6.82 -13.61
C PHE A 142 2.32 6.64 -15.07
N THR A 143 1.75 7.41 -16.00
CA THR A 143 2.08 7.29 -17.43
C THR A 143 3.55 7.59 -17.70
N PRO A 144 4.14 8.71 -17.20
CA PRO A 144 5.57 8.95 -17.32
C PRO A 144 6.44 7.88 -16.65
N LEU A 145 6.04 7.40 -15.46
CA LEU A 145 6.76 6.34 -14.75
C LEU A 145 6.80 5.04 -15.57
N LYS A 146 5.66 4.62 -16.14
CA LYS A 146 5.58 3.42 -16.97
C LYS A 146 6.52 3.48 -18.18
N GLU A 147 6.66 4.64 -18.80
CA GLU A 147 7.63 4.84 -19.90
C GLU A 147 9.07 4.71 -19.39
N LYS A 148 9.43 5.33 -18.26
CA LYS A 148 10.77 5.22 -17.67
C LYS A 148 11.13 3.76 -17.34
N VAL A 149 10.21 3.00 -16.76
CA VAL A 149 10.44 1.60 -16.36
C VAL A 149 10.80 0.71 -17.55
N LYS A 150 10.35 1.01 -18.78
CA LYS A 150 10.70 0.24 -19.99
C LYS A 150 12.22 0.25 -20.28
N TYR A 151 12.93 1.27 -19.83
CA TYR A 151 14.37 1.39 -20.02
C TYR A 151 15.22 0.77 -18.91
N ILE A 152 14.58 0.28 -17.83
CA ILE A 152 15.26 -0.50 -16.79
C ILE A 152 15.50 -1.91 -17.32
N LYS A 153 16.77 -2.27 -17.47
CA LYS A 153 17.18 -3.57 -18.03
C LYS A 153 17.58 -4.60 -16.98
N ASN A 154 17.94 -4.15 -15.77
CA ASN A 154 18.34 -5.04 -14.69
C ASN A 154 17.19 -5.99 -14.32
N PRO A 155 17.38 -7.33 -14.38
CA PRO A 155 16.29 -8.31 -14.21
C PRO A 155 15.71 -8.31 -12.79
N ILE A 156 16.52 -7.99 -11.77
CA ILE A 156 16.08 -7.90 -10.38
C ILE A 156 15.14 -6.70 -10.23
N LEU A 157 15.57 -5.51 -10.72
CA LEU A 157 14.75 -4.30 -10.66
C LEU A 157 13.45 -4.44 -11.46
N VAL A 158 13.50 -5.05 -12.64
CA VAL A 158 12.29 -5.31 -13.46
C VAL A 158 11.29 -6.16 -12.68
N LYS A 159 11.76 -7.19 -11.96
CA LYS A 159 10.90 -8.04 -11.12
C LYS A 159 10.29 -7.25 -9.97
N LEU A 160 11.10 -6.46 -9.24
CA LEU A 160 10.66 -5.66 -8.10
C LEU A 160 9.67 -4.55 -8.53
N PHE A 161 9.96 -3.85 -9.63
CA PHE A 161 9.07 -2.82 -10.17
C PHE A 161 7.74 -3.38 -10.66
N ARG A 162 7.73 -4.63 -11.16
CA ARG A 162 6.47 -5.30 -11.53
C ARG A 162 5.56 -5.47 -10.32
N VAL A 163 6.10 -5.77 -9.14
CA VAL A 163 5.31 -5.84 -7.89
C VAL A 163 4.67 -4.48 -7.62
N ARG A 164 5.45 -3.41 -7.60
CA ARG A 164 4.94 -2.04 -7.36
C ARG A 164 3.88 -1.64 -8.39
N ILE A 165 4.13 -1.91 -9.67
CA ILE A 165 3.20 -1.59 -10.75
C ILE A 165 1.88 -2.33 -10.58
N ASN A 166 1.89 -3.62 -10.23
CA ASN A 166 0.65 -4.37 -10.03
C ASN A 166 -0.15 -3.86 -8.83
N VAL A 167 0.50 -3.54 -7.71
CA VAL A 167 -0.17 -2.92 -6.54
C VAL A 167 -0.78 -1.58 -6.94
N PHE A 168 -0.03 -0.77 -7.67
CA PHE A 168 -0.50 0.52 -8.17
C PHE A 168 -1.72 0.36 -9.10
N LEU A 169 -1.63 -0.54 -10.10
CA LEU A 169 -2.74 -0.79 -11.04
C LEU A 169 -3.97 -1.34 -10.32
N PHE A 170 -3.79 -2.16 -9.27
CA PHE A 170 -4.91 -2.55 -8.41
C PHE A 170 -5.63 -1.32 -7.85
N HIS A 171 -4.91 -0.42 -7.20
CA HIS A 171 -5.50 0.78 -6.60
C HIS A 171 -6.13 1.71 -7.63
N HIS A 172 -5.44 1.94 -8.75
CA HIS A 172 -5.94 2.77 -9.84
C HIS A 172 -7.28 2.27 -10.39
N HIS A 173 -7.35 0.98 -10.78
CA HIS A 173 -8.58 0.40 -11.32
C HIS A 173 -9.68 0.28 -10.26
N TRP A 174 -9.31 0.03 -8.99
CA TRP A 174 -10.27 0.03 -7.90
C TRP A 174 -10.94 1.39 -7.74
N LYS A 175 -10.16 2.47 -7.67
CA LYS A 175 -10.71 3.82 -7.53
C LYS A 175 -11.51 4.28 -8.74
N LYS A 176 -11.18 3.79 -9.94
CA LYS A 176 -11.99 3.96 -11.15
C LYS A 176 -13.23 3.06 -11.22
N ASN A 177 -13.50 2.24 -10.23
CA ASN A 177 -14.57 1.26 -10.21
C ASN A 177 -14.49 0.20 -11.33
N GLU A 178 -13.28 -0.15 -11.77
CA GLU A 178 -12.99 -1.16 -12.80
C GLU A 178 -12.57 -2.48 -12.11
N MET A 179 -13.51 -3.11 -11.40
CA MET A 179 -13.25 -4.18 -10.42
C MET A 179 -12.55 -5.42 -10.98
N LEU A 180 -12.89 -5.83 -12.21
CA LEU A 180 -12.25 -6.99 -12.84
C LEU A 180 -10.74 -6.77 -13.04
N LEU A 181 -10.37 -5.58 -13.52
CA LEU A 181 -8.96 -5.21 -13.71
C LEU A 181 -8.26 -5.01 -12.37
N ALA A 182 -8.91 -4.31 -11.42
CA ALA A 182 -8.37 -4.13 -10.08
C ALA A 182 -7.96 -5.48 -9.46
N ARG A 183 -8.91 -6.40 -9.36
CA ARG A 183 -8.67 -7.71 -8.73
C ARG A 183 -7.63 -8.55 -9.48
N LYS A 184 -7.63 -8.51 -10.82
CA LYS A 184 -6.59 -9.16 -11.63
C LYS A 184 -5.19 -8.71 -11.19
N TYR A 185 -4.97 -7.40 -11.07
CA TYR A 185 -3.66 -6.86 -10.66
C TYR A 185 -3.37 -7.13 -9.19
N GLY A 186 -4.37 -7.03 -8.31
CA GLY A 186 -4.24 -7.37 -6.89
C GLY A 186 -3.78 -8.81 -6.68
N PHE A 187 -4.43 -9.78 -7.31
CA PHE A 187 -4.04 -11.19 -7.24
C PHE A 187 -2.68 -11.46 -7.90
N THR A 188 -2.37 -10.76 -9.01
CA THR A 188 -1.05 -10.87 -9.63
C THR A 188 0.05 -10.39 -8.67
N ALA A 189 -0.19 -9.32 -7.90
CA ALA A 189 0.74 -8.85 -6.89
C ALA A 189 0.88 -9.85 -5.72
N LEU A 190 -0.24 -10.34 -5.17
CA LEU A 190 -0.23 -11.32 -4.07
C LEU A 190 0.59 -12.58 -4.39
N ASN A 191 0.52 -13.05 -5.64
CA ASN A 191 1.23 -14.26 -6.06
C ASN A 191 2.77 -14.14 -6.05
N VAL A 192 3.30 -12.92 -6.00
CA VAL A 192 4.75 -12.68 -6.08
C VAL A 192 5.32 -11.90 -4.89
N MET A 193 4.45 -11.33 -4.06
CA MET A 193 4.86 -10.61 -2.83
C MET A 193 5.30 -11.60 -1.75
N ILE A 194 6.26 -11.18 -0.93
CA ILE A 194 6.75 -11.95 0.22
C ILE A 194 6.71 -11.17 1.53
N ASP A 195 6.65 -9.83 1.50
CA ASP A 195 6.49 -9.02 2.70
C ASP A 195 5.08 -9.18 3.29
N ASN A 196 5.00 -9.83 4.43
CA ASN A 196 3.74 -10.12 5.12
C ASN A 196 2.93 -8.86 5.46
N TYR A 197 3.58 -7.72 5.72
CA TYR A 197 2.89 -6.47 5.99
C TYR A 197 2.19 -5.94 4.72
N GLN A 198 2.88 -5.94 3.60
CA GLN A 198 2.31 -5.52 2.31
C GLN A 198 1.22 -6.50 1.84
N ILE A 199 1.41 -7.81 2.03
CA ILE A 199 0.39 -8.83 1.74
C ILE A 199 -0.87 -8.57 2.56
N ALA A 200 -0.74 -8.34 3.87
CA ALA A 200 -1.88 -8.05 4.73
C ALA A 200 -2.63 -6.77 4.32
N ASN A 201 -1.91 -5.69 4.00
CA ASN A 201 -2.52 -4.46 3.47
C ASN A 201 -3.24 -4.68 2.14
N LEU A 202 -2.65 -5.46 1.24
CA LEU A 202 -3.29 -5.74 -0.05
C LEU A 202 -4.54 -6.61 0.12
N HIS A 203 -4.53 -7.60 1.01
CA HIS A 203 -5.73 -8.34 1.37
C HIS A 203 -6.82 -7.44 1.94
N LEU A 204 -6.48 -6.50 2.83
CA LEU A 204 -7.42 -5.52 3.36
C LEU A 204 -8.07 -4.69 2.25
N ASN A 205 -7.29 -4.18 1.31
CA ASN A 205 -7.79 -3.38 0.20
C ASN A 205 -8.61 -4.21 -0.80
N ILE A 206 -8.22 -5.46 -1.06
CA ILE A 206 -9.02 -6.40 -1.87
C ILE A 206 -10.36 -6.69 -1.17
N SER A 207 -10.38 -6.86 0.14
CA SER A 207 -11.63 -7.01 0.92
C SER A 207 -12.60 -5.86 0.64
N LEU A 208 -12.14 -4.62 0.76
CA LEU A 208 -12.96 -3.44 0.49
C LEU A 208 -13.41 -3.36 -0.97
N SER A 209 -12.66 -3.91 -1.91
CA SER A 209 -13.06 -3.96 -3.32
C SER A 209 -14.27 -4.89 -3.61
N TYR A 210 -14.66 -5.72 -2.65
CA TYR A 210 -15.80 -6.64 -2.76
C TYR A 210 -17.09 -6.14 -2.10
N ILE A 211 -17.09 -4.99 -1.44
CA ILE A 211 -18.26 -4.53 -0.66
C ILE A 211 -19.55 -4.38 -1.48
N PHE A 212 -19.46 -4.17 -2.79
CA PHE A 212 -20.65 -4.09 -3.65
C PHE A 212 -20.98 -5.40 -4.39
N ASP A 213 -20.19 -6.46 -4.17
CA ASP A 213 -20.35 -7.70 -4.93
C ASP A 213 -20.65 -8.91 -4.03
N SER A 214 -19.86 -9.15 -2.97
CA SER A 214 -20.01 -10.33 -2.12
C SER A 214 -19.43 -10.11 -0.73
N PHE A 215 -20.27 -10.38 0.29
CA PHE A 215 -19.84 -10.42 1.68
C PHE A 215 -18.77 -11.49 1.92
N GLU A 216 -18.97 -12.69 1.35
CA GLU A 216 -18.09 -13.85 1.58
C GLU A 216 -16.67 -13.55 1.12
N PHE A 217 -16.50 -12.95 -0.05
CA PHE A 217 -15.18 -12.57 -0.55
C PHE A 217 -14.59 -11.37 0.21
N ALA A 218 -15.41 -10.37 0.55
CA ALA A 218 -14.98 -9.26 1.38
C ALA A 218 -14.47 -9.78 2.74
N TRP A 219 -15.25 -10.64 3.38
CA TRP A 219 -14.93 -11.22 4.68
C TRP A 219 -13.71 -12.13 4.65
N PHE A 220 -13.60 -13.00 3.65
CA PHE A 220 -12.44 -13.88 3.47
C PHE A 220 -11.14 -13.08 3.42
N HIS A 221 -11.06 -12.06 2.57
CA HIS A 221 -9.86 -11.26 2.45
C HIS A 221 -9.58 -10.42 3.71
N LEU A 222 -10.61 -9.94 4.39
CA LEU A 222 -10.45 -9.25 5.67
C LEU A 222 -9.85 -10.16 6.75
N LEU A 223 -10.32 -11.41 6.82
CA LEU A 223 -9.79 -12.40 7.77
C LEU A 223 -8.33 -12.78 7.44
N GLU A 224 -7.95 -12.92 6.17
CA GLU A 224 -6.56 -13.16 5.79
C GLU A 224 -5.66 -11.96 6.18
N ALA A 225 -6.12 -10.72 5.98
CA ALA A 225 -5.39 -9.53 6.45
C ALA A 225 -5.22 -9.55 7.98
N LYS A 226 -6.29 -9.83 8.73
CA LYS A 226 -6.28 -9.90 10.19
C LYS A 226 -5.34 -10.99 10.70
N LYS A 227 -5.44 -12.19 10.16
CA LYS A 227 -4.58 -13.34 10.52
C LYS A 227 -3.09 -13.02 10.35
N LEU A 228 -2.71 -12.34 9.26
CA LEU A 228 -1.34 -11.90 9.05
C LEU A 228 -0.94 -10.81 10.04
N ALA A 229 -1.83 -9.85 10.31
CA ALA A 229 -1.57 -8.76 11.26
C ALA A 229 -1.36 -9.29 12.69
N GLU A 230 -2.15 -10.25 13.12
CA GLU A 230 -2.02 -10.91 14.43
C GLU A 230 -0.75 -11.75 14.50
N LYS A 231 -0.53 -12.62 13.50
CA LYS A 231 0.63 -13.53 13.45
C LYS A 231 1.98 -12.78 13.52
N HIS A 232 2.06 -11.62 12.87
CA HIS A 232 3.28 -10.83 12.76
C HIS A 232 3.30 -9.58 13.66
N ASN A 233 2.32 -9.45 14.55
CA ASN A 233 2.18 -8.35 15.51
C ASN A 233 2.19 -6.95 14.84
N PHE A 234 1.43 -6.79 13.75
CA PHE A 234 1.23 -5.52 13.07
C PHE A 234 0.16 -4.70 13.79
N ILE A 235 0.48 -4.18 14.98
CA ILE A 235 -0.47 -3.56 15.91
C ILE A 235 -1.34 -2.48 15.24
N LYS A 236 -0.72 -1.55 14.48
CA LYS A 236 -1.46 -0.47 13.80
C LYS A 236 -2.45 -1.01 12.78
N LEU A 237 -2.04 -1.97 11.97
CA LEU A 237 -2.90 -2.58 10.94
C LEU A 237 -4.04 -3.37 11.58
N ASN A 238 -3.75 -4.17 12.60
CA ASN A 238 -4.77 -4.92 13.31
C ASN A 238 -5.82 -4.00 13.93
N ASN A 239 -5.38 -2.89 14.54
CA ASN A 239 -6.29 -1.89 15.10
C ASN A 239 -7.21 -1.28 14.01
N VAL A 240 -6.67 -0.91 12.84
CA VAL A 240 -7.48 -0.40 11.72
C VAL A 240 -8.51 -1.45 11.26
N ILE A 241 -8.12 -2.72 11.17
CA ILE A 241 -9.03 -3.81 10.79
C ILE A 241 -10.16 -3.94 11.81
N GLU A 242 -9.85 -3.98 13.11
CA GLU A 242 -10.85 -4.21 14.17
C GLU A 242 -11.75 -3.01 14.43
N VAL A 243 -11.17 -1.80 14.40
CA VAL A 243 -11.90 -0.58 14.78
C VAL A 243 -12.69 0.01 13.63
N ASN A 244 -12.20 -0.12 12.39
CA ASN A 244 -12.82 0.51 11.21
C ASN A 244 -13.38 -0.52 10.22
N ASN A 245 -12.57 -1.47 9.73
CA ASN A 245 -12.97 -2.27 8.58
C ASN A 245 -13.99 -3.37 8.89
N ILE A 246 -13.87 -4.05 10.03
CA ILE A 246 -14.87 -5.03 10.49
C ILE A 246 -16.23 -4.35 10.69
N PRO A 247 -16.34 -3.25 11.49
CA PRO A 247 -17.58 -2.50 11.63
C PRO A 247 -18.16 -2.02 10.32
N PHE A 248 -17.33 -1.45 9.44
CA PHE A 248 -17.74 -0.96 8.13
C PHE A 248 -18.40 -2.05 7.29
N ILE A 249 -17.78 -3.23 7.16
CA ILE A 249 -18.31 -4.34 6.35
C ILE A 249 -19.62 -4.85 6.93
N TYR A 250 -19.71 -5.05 8.25
CA TYR A 250 -20.95 -5.49 8.89
C TYR A 250 -22.10 -4.49 8.71
N ALA A 251 -21.84 -3.21 8.87
CA ALA A 251 -22.83 -2.14 8.66
C ALA A 251 -23.28 -2.06 7.21
N HIS A 252 -22.32 -2.13 6.26
CA HIS A 252 -22.60 -2.05 4.83
C HIS A 252 -23.53 -3.17 4.36
N PHE A 253 -23.26 -4.42 4.77
CA PHE A 253 -24.10 -5.58 4.44
C PHE A 253 -25.31 -5.74 5.36
N LYS A 254 -25.52 -4.82 6.31
CA LYS A 254 -26.62 -4.83 7.28
C LYS A 254 -26.76 -6.17 8.04
N LEU A 255 -25.63 -6.75 8.39
CA LEU A 255 -25.62 -8.03 9.08
C LEU A 255 -26.00 -7.87 10.56
N PRO A 256 -26.78 -8.80 11.13
CA PRO A 256 -27.04 -8.83 12.55
C PRO A 256 -25.74 -8.92 13.35
N ASN A 257 -25.53 -7.98 14.27
CA ASN A 257 -24.29 -7.94 15.03
C ASN A 257 -24.46 -7.25 16.38
N LYS A 258 -23.53 -7.54 17.31
CA LYS A 258 -23.34 -6.84 18.58
C LYS A 258 -22.00 -6.14 18.63
N LEU A 259 -21.44 -5.81 17.49
CA LEU A 259 -20.12 -5.17 17.39
C LEU A 259 -20.13 -3.80 18.05
N VAL A 260 -19.04 -3.50 18.73
CA VAL A 260 -18.74 -2.21 19.33
C VAL A 260 -17.38 -1.76 18.80
N THR A 261 -17.28 -0.49 18.45
CA THR A 261 -16.01 0.11 18.02
C THR A 261 -15.75 1.41 18.77
N SER A 262 -14.49 1.80 18.90
CA SER A 262 -14.09 3.10 19.45
C SER A 262 -14.25 4.24 18.45
N ASP A 263 -14.30 3.96 17.15
CA ASP A 263 -14.49 4.95 16.10
C ASP A 263 -15.95 5.43 16.05
N LYS A 264 -16.16 6.75 16.23
CA LYS A 264 -17.51 7.34 16.30
C LYS A 264 -18.25 7.30 14.96
N SER A 265 -17.54 7.45 13.85
CA SER A 265 -18.12 7.36 12.52
C SER A 265 -18.63 5.94 12.25
N GLU A 266 -17.82 4.93 12.58
CA GLU A 266 -18.22 3.53 12.42
C GLU A 266 -19.27 3.09 13.47
N GLN A 267 -19.32 3.69 14.67
CA GLN A 267 -20.43 3.50 15.60
C GLN A 267 -21.76 3.95 14.97
N ALA A 268 -21.77 5.11 14.32
CA ALA A 268 -22.96 5.61 13.64
C ALA A 268 -23.34 4.72 12.44
N HIS A 269 -22.34 4.26 11.66
CA HIS A 269 -22.58 3.35 10.53
C HIS A 269 -23.18 2.01 10.99
N LEU A 270 -22.65 1.41 12.06
CA LEU A 270 -23.23 0.20 12.67
C LEU A 270 -24.68 0.42 13.11
N ALA A 271 -24.98 1.56 13.76
CA ALA A 271 -26.35 1.89 14.15
C ALA A 271 -27.27 2.02 12.93
N LEU A 272 -26.81 2.67 11.85
CA LEU A 272 -27.53 2.74 10.56
C LEU A 272 -27.77 1.36 9.94
N GLY A 273 -26.75 0.51 9.95
CA GLY A 273 -26.86 -0.87 9.45
C GLY A 273 -27.90 -1.70 10.21
N ARG A 274 -28.02 -1.48 11.53
CA ARG A 274 -29.01 -2.13 12.41
C ARG A 274 -30.42 -1.50 12.37
N GLY A 275 -30.58 -0.35 11.68
CA GLY A 275 -31.84 0.39 11.67
C GLY A 275 -32.08 1.28 12.89
N GLU A 276 -31.07 1.48 13.74
CA GLU A 276 -31.10 2.31 14.95
C GLU A 276 -30.89 3.79 14.60
N ILE A 277 -31.80 4.37 13.81
CA ILE A 277 -31.65 5.68 13.19
C ILE A 277 -31.46 6.81 14.21
N ASP A 278 -32.22 6.82 15.32
CA ASP A 278 -32.12 7.86 16.35
C ASP A 278 -30.77 7.82 17.06
N LEU A 279 -30.25 6.62 17.32
CA LEU A 279 -28.91 6.46 17.88
C LEU A 279 -27.84 6.98 16.91
N ALA A 280 -27.95 6.68 15.61
CA ALA A 280 -27.05 7.19 14.58
C ALA A 280 -27.07 8.72 14.52
N LYS A 281 -28.26 9.34 14.50
CA LYS A 281 -28.43 10.81 14.55
C LYS A 281 -27.74 11.42 15.77
N LYS A 282 -27.96 10.85 16.96
CA LYS A 282 -27.33 11.31 18.20
C LYS A 282 -25.79 11.28 18.13
N ILE A 283 -25.22 10.23 17.55
CA ILE A 283 -23.75 10.12 17.38
C ILE A 283 -23.26 11.15 16.38
N LEU A 284 -23.90 11.22 15.21
CA LEU A 284 -23.49 12.07 14.08
C LEU A 284 -23.63 13.57 14.37
N SER A 285 -24.61 13.98 15.22
CA SER A 285 -24.78 15.38 15.63
C SER A 285 -23.58 15.93 16.40
N ASN A 286 -22.85 15.08 17.11
CA ASN A 286 -21.66 15.43 17.89
C ASN A 286 -20.34 15.26 17.12
N LEU A 287 -20.41 14.77 15.87
CA LEU A 287 -19.22 14.49 15.07
C LEU A 287 -18.88 15.70 14.19
N LYS A 288 -17.70 16.28 14.42
CA LYS A 288 -17.19 17.44 13.66
C LYS A 288 -16.42 17.05 12.38
N ASP A 289 -16.42 15.77 12.05
CA ASP A 289 -15.78 15.25 10.84
C ASP A 289 -16.64 15.57 9.60
N ASP A 290 -16.01 16.12 8.56
CA ASP A 290 -16.63 16.47 7.28
C ASP A 290 -16.16 15.55 6.13
N SER A 291 -15.60 14.38 6.46
CA SER A 291 -15.18 13.40 5.45
C SER A 291 -16.36 12.96 4.56
N PRO A 292 -16.09 12.51 3.32
CA PRO A 292 -17.13 12.00 2.44
C PRO A 292 -17.96 10.87 3.06
N PHE A 293 -17.33 9.99 3.86
CA PHE A 293 -18.02 8.92 4.59
C PHE A 293 -18.97 9.48 5.65
N THR A 294 -18.53 10.44 6.44
CA THR A 294 -19.38 11.06 7.47
C THR A 294 -20.54 11.83 6.85
N SER A 295 -20.33 12.53 5.74
CA SER A 295 -21.39 13.18 4.96
C SER A 295 -22.39 12.15 4.43
N TYR A 296 -21.94 10.99 3.95
CA TYR A 296 -22.79 9.87 3.55
C TYR A 296 -23.62 9.34 4.71
N TYR A 297 -23.04 9.11 5.90
CA TYR A 297 -23.76 8.62 7.07
C TYR A 297 -24.80 9.64 7.57
N LYS A 298 -24.45 10.93 7.59
CA LYS A 298 -25.41 12.01 7.90
C LYS A 298 -26.55 12.04 6.89
N GLY A 299 -26.23 12.00 5.58
CA GLY A 299 -27.23 11.94 4.54
C GLY A 299 -28.17 10.75 4.65
N TRP A 300 -27.66 9.57 5.03
CA TRP A 300 -28.46 8.39 5.27
C TRP A 300 -29.33 8.53 6.53
N ALA A 301 -28.78 8.99 7.67
CA ALA A 301 -29.49 9.12 8.94
C ALA A 301 -30.66 10.12 8.87
N TYR A 302 -30.44 11.26 8.20
CA TYR A 302 -31.42 12.34 8.13
C TYR A 302 -32.26 12.34 6.86
N GLU A 303 -32.03 11.36 5.95
CA GLU A 303 -32.65 11.31 4.60
C GLU A 303 -32.42 12.60 3.80
N ASP A 304 -31.25 13.22 4.01
CA ASP A 304 -30.90 14.51 3.41
C ASP A 304 -30.17 14.30 2.09
N LYS A 305 -30.88 14.56 0.98
CA LYS A 305 -30.34 14.48 -0.39
C LYS A 305 -29.14 15.42 -0.60
N ARG A 306 -29.09 16.59 0.05
CA ARG A 306 -27.98 17.54 -0.11
C ARG A 306 -26.69 16.98 0.51
N MET A 307 -26.80 16.35 1.68
CA MET A 307 -25.66 15.68 2.31
C MET A 307 -25.16 14.49 1.48
N LEU A 308 -26.07 13.73 0.88
CA LEU A 308 -25.69 12.63 -0.02
C LEU A 308 -25.03 13.13 -1.31
N LEU A 309 -25.53 14.21 -1.90
CA LEU A 309 -24.91 14.84 -3.07
C LEU A 309 -23.54 15.44 -2.71
N LYS A 310 -23.41 16.08 -1.55
CA LYS A 310 -22.11 16.54 -1.06
C LYS A 310 -21.13 15.38 -0.97
N SER A 311 -21.49 14.29 -0.28
CA SER A 311 -20.64 13.11 -0.17
C SER A 311 -20.25 12.53 -1.53
N TYR A 312 -21.19 12.45 -2.47
CA TYR A 312 -20.95 11.99 -3.83
C TYR A 312 -19.92 12.86 -4.55
N ASN A 313 -20.09 14.17 -4.51
CA ASN A 313 -19.17 15.12 -5.15
C ASN A 313 -17.80 15.11 -4.48
N ASP A 314 -17.73 15.07 -3.15
CA ASP A 314 -16.47 15.01 -2.41
C ASP A 314 -15.65 13.75 -2.79
N PHE A 315 -16.30 12.58 -2.94
CA PHE A 315 -15.63 11.38 -3.45
C PHE A 315 -15.09 11.56 -4.88
N LEU A 316 -15.85 12.22 -5.77
CA LEU A 316 -15.46 12.39 -7.18
C LEU A 316 -14.46 13.52 -7.37
N GLU A 317 -14.75 14.71 -6.86
CA GLU A 317 -14.02 15.93 -7.16
C GLU A 317 -12.77 16.09 -6.32
N GLU A 318 -12.84 15.74 -5.00
CA GLU A 318 -11.70 15.88 -4.12
C GLU A 318 -10.78 14.64 -4.14
N GLN A 319 -11.34 13.44 -4.30
CA GLN A 319 -10.59 12.19 -4.18
C GLN A 319 -10.45 11.42 -5.49
N SER A 320 -11.26 11.70 -6.53
CA SER A 320 -11.37 10.87 -7.75
C SER A 320 -11.71 9.40 -7.45
N ASP A 321 -12.49 9.16 -6.38
CA ASP A 321 -12.90 7.84 -5.91
C ASP A 321 -14.29 7.45 -6.45
N TYR A 322 -14.33 6.96 -7.67
CA TYR A 322 -15.56 6.50 -8.33
C TYR A 322 -16.15 5.23 -7.70
N PHE A 323 -15.33 4.50 -6.95
CA PHE A 323 -15.80 3.29 -6.27
C PHE A 323 -16.64 3.61 -5.05
N PHE A 324 -16.12 4.39 -4.09
CA PHE A 324 -16.89 4.75 -2.89
C PHE A 324 -18.00 5.78 -3.17
N ALA A 325 -17.92 6.56 -4.23
CA ALA A 325 -19.03 7.42 -4.68
C ALA A 325 -20.34 6.63 -4.93
N ARG A 326 -20.27 5.31 -5.16
CA ARG A 326 -21.45 4.43 -5.26
C ARG A 326 -22.26 4.36 -3.96
N LEU A 327 -21.68 4.58 -2.79
CA LEU A 327 -22.38 4.54 -1.50
C LEU A 327 -23.50 5.60 -1.44
N PRO A 328 -23.19 6.91 -1.52
CA PRO A 328 -24.24 7.93 -1.51
C PRO A 328 -25.16 7.85 -2.73
N LEU A 329 -24.64 7.48 -3.92
CA LEU A 329 -25.44 7.32 -5.12
C LEU A 329 -26.51 6.23 -4.96
N ALA A 330 -26.19 5.11 -4.34
CA ALA A 330 -27.17 4.05 -4.07
C ALA A 330 -28.27 4.51 -3.12
N LYS A 331 -27.95 5.35 -2.13
CA LYS A 331 -28.95 5.92 -1.21
C LYS A 331 -29.83 6.98 -1.88
N LEU A 332 -29.27 7.85 -2.72
CA LEU A 332 -30.02 8.86 -3.49
C LEU A 332 -31.12 8.26 -4.37
N LYS A 333 -30.93 7.02 -4.84
CA LYS A 333 -31.94 6.31 -5.65
C LYS A 333 -33.14 5.81 -4.85
N ILE A 334 -33.03 5.76 -3.53
CA ILE A 334 -34.05 5.15 -2.65
C ILE A 334 -34.84 6.21 -1.90
N ILE A 335 -34.24 7.37 -1.66
CA ILE A 335 -34.85 8.54 -1.02
C ILE A 335 -35.39 9.49 -2.10
#